data_77fb41e69d2b0813adc553b9a7373271
#
_entry.id   77fb41e69d2b0813adc553b9a7373271
#
_cell.length_a   1.000
_cell.length_b   1.000
_cell.length_c   1.000
_cell.angle_alpha   90.00
_cell.angle_beta   90.00
_cell.angle_gamma   90.00
#
_symmetry.space_group_name_H-M   'P 1'
#
loop_
_entity.id
_entity.type
_entity.pdbx_description
1 polymer ?
#
loop_
_entity_poly.entity_id
_entity_poly.type
_entity_poly.pdbx_seq_one_letter_code
_entity_poly.pdbx_strand_id
1 'polypeptide(L)'
;TQGVSSAASDVYKRQLGGSLIFVIFTLSVGSFNLPFAQEIVFIGSVIIILFLMFKLIKELPKELRLTIVGTAVIIFIFRAMPGPGPGLTWFEIDQLGFNEQFFSILSLLASILTLAGIVLLRPFMAKNSIAKIIVVLSIAGAILFLPSVGMYYGFHNWTSSLTGGVVDAKFIALINTALESPLGQVSMIPLLAWIAKNAPSHLKATFFAVFASFTNLALSASALGTKYLNEIFTVTREVKDKVSGEIQTTADYSELGILLIVVTLLTLILPILFV
;
A
#
# COMPACT_ATOMS: atom_id res chain seq x y z
N THR A 1 21.63 -26.85 28.24
CA THR A 1 21.34 -26.95 26.77
C THR A 1 19.94 -27.51 26.50
N GLN A 2 19.41 -28.44 27.30
CA GLN A 2 18.06 -29.01 27.10
C GLN A 2 16.91 -27.99 27.35
N GLY A 3 17.04 -27.10 28.32
CA GLY A 3 16.00 -26.09 28.65
C GLY A 3 15.76 -25.06 27.55
N VAL A 4 16.78 -24.68 26.79
CA VAL A 4 16.68 -23.74 25.68
C VAL A 4 15.98 -24.40 24.47
N SER A 5 16.20 -25.67 24.25
CA SER A 5 15.56 -26.47 23.18
C SER A 5 14.05 -26.64 23.40
N SER A 6 13.60 -26.86 24.64
CA SER A 6 12.17 -27.02 24.96
C SER A 6 11.41 -25.67 24.84
N ALA A 7 11.96 -24.59 25.35
CA ALA A 7 11.36 -23.27 25.27
C ALA A 7 11.23 -22.77 23.81
N ALA A 8 12.25 -22.99 22.98
CA ALA A 8 12.20 -22.68 21.56
C ALA A 8 11.15 -23.53 20.81
N SER A 9 11.04 -24.84 21.15
CA SER A 9 10.01 -25.73 20.62
C SER A 9 8.60 -25.29 20.99
N ASP A 10 8.37 -24.82 22.22
CA ASP A 10 7.06 -24.38 22.68
C ASP A 10 6.65 -23.04 22.08
N VAL A 11 7.59 -22.10 21.89
CA VAL A 11 7.34 -20.84 21.15
C VAL A 11 6.96 -21.15 19.70
N TYR A 12 7.70 -22.05 19.04
CA TYR A 12 7.42 -22.44 17.66
C TYR A 12 6.06 -23.13 17.50
N LYS A 13 5.68 -24.05 18.41
CA LYS A 13 4.37 -24.69 18.41
C LYS A 13 3.23 -23.70 18.61
N ARG A 14 3.39 -22.72 19.51
CA ARG A 14 2.40 -21.66 19.72
C ARG A 14 2.25 -20.74 18.52
N GLN A 15 3.34 -20.42 17.83
CA GLN A 15 3.31 -19.62 16.60
C GLN A 15 2.62 -20.37 15.47
N LEU A 16 2.95 -21.66 15.27
CA LEU A 16 2.30 -22.51 14.26
C LEU A 16 0.81 -22.69 14.55
N GLY A 17 0.44 -22.97 15.80
CA GLY A 17 -0.95 -23.09 16.23
C GLY A 17 -1.73 -21.79 16.02
N GLY A 18 -1.17 -20.65 16.42
CA GLY A 18 -1.77 -19.34 16.19
C GLY A 18 -1.96 -19.00 14.72
N SER A 19 -0.96 -19.30 13.89
CA SER A 19 -1.06 -19.09 12.43
C SER A 19 -2.13 -19.98 11.80
N LEU A 20 -2.23 -21.25 12.22
CA LEU A 20 -3.25 -22.17 11.73
C LEU A 20 -4.66 -21.71 12.11
N ILE A 21 -4.87 -21.28 13.35
CA ILE A 21 -6.16 -20.72 13.82
C ILE A 21 -6.52 -19.50 13.00
N PHE A 22 -5.57 -18.60 12.72
CA PHE A 22 -5.79 -17.43 11.91
C PHE A 22 -6.19 -17.77 10.46
N VAL A 23 -5.50 -18.75 9.85
CA VAL A 23 -5.84 -19.23 8.49
C VAL A 23 -7.25 -19.83 8.46
N ILE A 24 -7.58 -20.69 9.43
CA ILE A 24 -8.94 -21.28 9.54
C ILE A 24 -9.99 -20.17 9.71
N PHE A 25 -9.75 -19.19 10.59
CA PHE A 25 -10.65 -18.05 10.78
C PHE A 25 -10.87 -17.29 9.49
N THR A 26 -9.80 -16.92 8.78
CA THR A 26 -9.87 -16.14 7.54
C THR A 26 -10.61 -16.89 6.44
N LEU A 27 -10.30 -18.19 6.25
CA LEU A 27 -10.97 -19.04 5.27
C LEU A 27 -12.44 -19.25 5.63
N SER A 28 -12.77 -19.47 6.89
CA SER A 28 -14.15 -19.63 7.34
C SER A 28 -14.97 -18.36 7.08
N VAL A 29 -14.48 -17.18 7.49
CA VAL A 29 -15.18 -15.92 7.26
C VAL A 29 -15.37 -15.65 5.76
N GLY A 30 -14.34 -15.95 4.93
CA GLY A 30 -14.41 -15.78 3.48
C GLY A 30 -15.39 -16.74 2.78
N SER A 31 -15.55 -17.97 3.30
CA SER A 31 -16.43 -19.00 2.71
C SER A 31 -17.92 -18.83 3.04
N PHE A 32 -18.26 -18.16 4.16
CA PHE A 32 -19.64 -18.03 4.60
C PHE A 32 -20.43 -16.86 3.97
N ASN A 33 -19.86 -16.13 3.00
CA ASN A 33 -20.50 -14.96 2.36
C ASN A 33 -21.15 -13.98 3.38
N LEU A 34 -20.47 -13.78 4.50
CA LEU A 34 -20.95 -12.92 5.57
C LEU A 34 -20.92 -11.45 5.10
N PRO A 35 -21.95 -10.66 5.45
CA PRO A 35 -21.87 -9.22 5.28
C PRO A 35 -20.67 -8.70 6.08
N PHE A 36 -19.91 -7.75 5.50
CA PHE A 36 -18.71 -7.19 6.12
C PHE A 36 -17.58 -8.22 6.40
N ALA A 37 -17.46 -9.28 5.59
CA ALA A 37 -16.44 -10.31 5.77
C ALA A 37 -15.01 -9.72 5.82
N GLN A 38 -14.71 -8.74 4.97
CA GLN A 38 -13.41 -8.08 4.92
C GLN A 38 -13.11 -7.30 6.22
N GLU A 39 -14.10 -6.58 6.73
CA GLU A 39 -14.01 -5.83 7.99
C GLU A 39 -13.81 -6.77 9.19
N ILE A 40 -14.53 -7.88 9.23
CA ILE A 40 -14.41 -8.90 10.29
C ILE A 40 -13.00 -9.49 10.29
N VAL A 41 -12.48 -9.87 9.12
CA VAL A 41 -11.10 -10.39 8.98
C VAL A 41 -10.08 -9.32 9.36
N PHE A 42 -10.29 -8.07 8.94
CA PHE A 42 -9.39 -6.96 9.29
C PHE A 42 -9.36 -6.72 10.79
N ILE A 43 -10.51 -6.60 11.46
CA ILE A 43 -10.59 -6.38 12.91
C ILE A 43 -9.95 -7.53 13.68
N GLY A 44 -10.23 -8.78 13.30
CA GLY A 44 -9.60 -9.96 13.90
C GLY A 44 -8.07 -9.95 13.74
N SER A 45 -7.58 -9.57 12.56
CA SER A 45 -6.15 -9.42 12.27
C SER A 45 -5.51 -8.30 13.12
N VAL A 46 -6.17 -7.16 13.24
CA VAL A 46 -5.73 -6.04 14.11
C VAL A 46 -5.55 -6.52 15.54
N ILE A 47 -6.57 -7.18 16.11
CA ILE A 47 -6.53 -7.65 17.50
C ILE A 47 -5.34 -8.61 17.71
N ILE A 48 -5.17 -9.59 16.83
CA ILE A 48 -4.09 -10.59 16.95
C ILE A 48 -2.71 -9.92 16.82
N ILE A 49 -2.51 -9.08 15.81
CA ILE A 49 -1.22 -8.44 15.55
C ILE A 49 -0.87 -7.45 16.66
N LEU A 50 -1.81 -6.64 17.14
CA LEU A 50 -1.58 -5.73 18.26
C LEU A 50 -1.26 -6.49 19.56
N PHE A 51 -1.93 -7.62 19.82
CA PHE A 51 -1.62 -8.46 20.96
C PHE A 51 -0.18 -9.03 20.89
N LEU A 52 0.24 -9.51 19.72
CA LEU A 52 1.60 -10.02 19.51
C LEU A 52 2.64 -8.88 19.64
N MET A 53 2.37 -7.73 19.04
CA MET A 53 3.23 -6.54 19.19
C MET A 53 3.37 -6.12 20.65
N PHE A 54 2.26 -6.05 21.39
CA PHE A 54 2.29 -5.67 22.79
C PHE A 54 3.15 -6.62 23.64
N LYS A 55 3.07 -7.93 23.39
CA LYS A 55 3.93 -8.92 24.06
C LYS A 55 5.40 -8.70 23.73
N LEU A 56 5.74 -8.50 22.45
CA LEU A 56 7.12 -8.30 22.01
C LEU A 56 7.72 -7.00 22.57
N ILE A 57 6.93 -5.92 22.51
CA ILE A 57 7.40 -4.60 22.96
C ILE A 57 7.69 -4.58 24.47
N LYS A 58 7.00 -5.39 25.27
CA LYS A 58 7.26 -5.52 26.71
C LYS A 58 8.68 -5.99 27.04
N GLU A 59 9.31 -6.75 26.16
CA GLU A 59 10.70 -7.21 26.32
C GLU A 59 11.75 -6.10 26.10
N LEU A 60 11.32 -4.93 25.60
CA LEU A 60 12.21 -3.81 25.31
C LEU A 60 12.28 -2.80 26.46
N PRO A 61 13.40 -2.04 26.60
CA PRO A 61 13.48 -0.87 27.46
C PRO A 61 12.41 0.18 27.13
N LYS A 62 11.93 0.93 28.12
CA LYS A 62 10.79 1.87 27.98
C LYS A 62 11.01 2.91 26.87
N GLU A 63 12.21 3.48 26.78
CA GLU A 63 12.56 4.49 25.75
C GLU A 63 12.46 3.89 24.34
N LEU A 64 12.95 2.67 24.17
CA LEU A 64 12.90 1.96 22.90
C LEU A 64 11.46 1.59 22.50
N ARG A 65 10.59 1.29 23.47
CA ARG A 65 9.16 1.02 23.22
C ARG A 65 8.46 2.21 22.60
N LEU A 66 8.65 3.40 23.12
CA LEU A 66 8.02 4.63 22.60
C LEU A 66 8.47 4.90 21.17
N THR A 67 9.76 4.79 20.91
CA THR A 67 10.32 5.01 19.57
C THR A 67 9.77 4.01 18.57
N ILE A 68 9.67 2.71 18.92
CA ILE A 68 9.19 1.68 18.00
C ILE A 68 7.70 1.82 17.73
N VAL A 69 6.89 2.15 18.75
CA VAL A 69 5.45 2.36 18.60
C VAL A 69 5.18 3.58 17.73
N GLY A 70 5.83 4.72 18.01
CA GLY A 70 5.69 5.93 17.20
C GLY A 70 6.07 5.69 15.73
N THR A 71 7.22 5.04 15.51
CA THR A 71 7.66 4.68 14.15
C THR A 71 6.66 3.75 13.45
N ALA A 72 6.15 2.74 14.14
CA ALA A 72 5.18 1.81 13.60
C ALA A 72 3.88 2.51 13.22
N VAL A 73 3.37 3.42 14.06
CA VAL A 73 2.16 4.20 13.78
C VAL A 73 2.33 5.08 12.55
N ILE A 74 3.44 5.81 12.44
CA ILE A 74 3.74 6.68 11.29
C ILE A 74 3.75 5.86 9.99
N ILE A 75 4.45 4.71 9.99
CA ILE A 75 4.53 3.85 8.80
C ILE A 75 3.17 3.21 8.50
N PHE A 76 2.42 2.80 9.53
CA PHE A 76 1.08 2.26 9.34
C PHE A 76 0.18 3.25 8.64
N ILE A 77 0.10 4.49 9.13
CA ILE A 77 -0.73 5.54 8.54
C ILE A 77 -0.30 5.80 7.10
N PHE A 78 1.01 5.96 6.85
CA PHE A 78 1.50 6.18 5.49
C PHE A 78 1.11 5.04 4.52
N ARG A 79 1.19 3.79 4.95
CA ARG A 79 0.87 2.62 4.12
C ARG A 79 -0.62 2.31 4.04
N ALA A 80 -1.41 2.82 4.99
CA ALA A 80 -2.86 2.63 5.03
C ALA A 80 -3.63 3.63 4.17
N MET A 81 -2.95 4.53 3.46
CA MET A 81 -3.62 5.50 2.58
C MET A 81 -4.37 4.77 1.47
N PRO A 82 -5.65 5.11 1.26
CA PRO A 82 -6.46 4.51 0.22
C PRO A 82 -5.98 4.93 -1.17
N GLY A 83 -6.16 4.03 -2.15
CA GLY A 83 -5.94 4.32 -3.56
C GLY A 83 -7.25 4.68 -4.28
N PRO A 84 -7.16 4.99 -5.59
CA PRO A 84 -8.34 5.31 -6.41
C PRO A 84 -9.20 4.08 -6.77
N GLY A 85 -8.70 2.87 -6.51
CA GLY A 85 -9.40 1.64 -6.89
C GLY A 85 -9.35 1.34 -8.39
N PRO A 86 -10.18 0.39 -8.85
CA PRO A 86 -10.14 -0.09 -10.23
C PRO A 86 -10.65 0.94 -11.24
N GLY A 87 -11.42 1.94 -10.81
CA GLY A 87 -11.99 2.98 -11.69
C GLY A 87 -10.95 3.75 -12.48
N LEU A 88 -9.77 4.02 -11.88
CA LEU A 88 -8.67 4.67 -12.60
C LEU A 88 -8.16 3.80 -13.76
N THR A 89 -7.91 2.52 -13.52
CA THR A 89 -7.46 1.58 -14.57
C THR A 89 -8.50 1.41 -15.68
N TRP A 90 -9.79 1.38 -15.35
CA TRP A 90 -10.85 1.34 -16.34
C TRP A 90 -10.85 2.59 -17.21
N PHE A 91 -10.71 3.76 -16.60
CA PHE A 91 -10.58 5.03 -17.33
C PHE A 91 -9.35 5.05 -18.25
N GLU A 92 -8.20 4.58 -17.76
CA GLU A 92 -6.96 4.48 -18.54
C GLU A 92 -7.12 3.58 -19.77
N ILE A 93 -7.85 2.47 -19.64
CA ILE A 93 -8.15 1.55 -20.77
C ILE A 93 -9.15 2.20 -21.71
N ASP A 94 -10.28 2.65 -21.20
CA ASP A 94 -11.44 3.00 -22.02
C ASP A 94 -11.35 4.41 -22.61
N GLN A 95 -10.70 5.35 -21.91
CA GLN A 95 -10.59 6.75 -22.35
C GLN A 95 -9.19 7.13 -22.86
N LEU A 96 -8.12 6.57 -22.24
CA LEU A 96 -6.74 6.87 -22.66
C LEU A 96 -6.17 5.84 -23.63
N GLY A 97 -6.88 4.74 -23.89
CA GLY A 97 -6.47 3.71 -24.85
C GLY A 97 -5.25 2.90 -24.41
N PHE A 98 -5.04 2.73 -23.10
CA PHE A 98 -3.99 1.86 -22.60
C PHE A 98 -4.40 0.39 -22.79
N ASN A 99 -3.51 -0.41 -23.34
CA ASN A 99 -3.72 -1.84 -23.54
C ASN A 99 -2.87 -2.67 -22.56
N GLU A 100 -3.17 -3.98 -22.50
CA GLU A 100 -2.46 -4.91 -21.60
C GLU A 100 -0.94 -4.92 -21.82
N GLN A 101 -0.50 -4.80 -23.07
CA GLN A 101 0.93 -4.74 -23.39
C GLN A 101 1.58 -3.49 -22.80
N PHE A 102 0.92 -2.34 -22.85
CA PHE A 102 1.43 -1.11 -22.25
C PHE A 102 1.52 -1.20 -20.74
N PHE A 103 0.51 -1.75 -20.05
CA PHE A 103 0.58 -2.01 -18.61
C PHE A 103 1.70 -2.98 -18.24
N SER A 104 1.96 -3.98 -19.07
CA SER A 104 3.10 -4.91 -18.87
C SER A 104 4.44 -4.19 -18.96
N ILE A 105 4.59 -3.25 -19.90
CA ILE A 105 5.78 -2.40 -20.02
C ILE A 105 5.94 -1.51 -18.78
N LEU A 106 4.88 -0.85 -18.31
CA LEU A 106 4.91 -0.04 -17.09
C LEU A 106 5.30 -0.87 -15.87
N SER A 107 4.75 -2.07 -15.72
CA SER A 107 5.07 -2.99 -14.62
C SER A 107 6.51 -3.47 -14.63
N LEU A 108 7.05 -3.78 -15.81
CA LEU A 108 8.46 -4.15 -15.98
C LEU A 108 9.36 -2.98 -15.61
N LEU A 109 9.09 -1.79 -16.14
CA LEU A 109 9.82 -0.56 -15.84
C LEU A 109 9.79 -0.27 -14.33
N ALA A 110 8.60 -0.33 -13.72
CA ALA A 110 8.42 -0.13 -12.30
C ALA A 110 9.26 -1.11 -11.46
N SER A 111 9.27 -2.38 -11.82
CA SER A 111 10.03 -3.41 -11.11
C SER A 111 11.54 -3.15 -11.15
N ILE A 112 12.07 -2.83 -12.33
CA ILE A 112 13.50 -2.52 -12.53
C ILE A 112 13.89 -1.25 -11.75
N LEU A 113 13.09 -0.19 -11.86
CA LEU A 113 13.39 1.09 -11.23
C LEU A 113 13.20 1.06 -9.70
N THR A 114 12.28 0.24 -9.19
CA THR A 114 12.15 0.00 -7.75
C THR A 114 13.43 -0.64 -7.19
N LEU A 115 13.99 -1.63 -7.87
CA LEU A 115 15.29 -2.24 -7.48
C LEU A 115 16.43 -1.23 -7.56
N ALA A 116 16.50 -0.45 -8.63
CA ALA A 116 17.48 0.64 -8.76
C ALA A 116 17.31 1.69 -7.66
N GLY A 117 16.06 2.04 -7.33
CA GLY A 117 15.72 3.00 -6.27
C GLY A 117 16.25 2.59 -4.89
N ILE A 118 16.21 1.30 -4.56
CA ILE A 118 16.78 0.78 -3.29
C ILE A 118 18.27 1.11 -3.19
N VAL A 119 19.01 0.96 -4.26
CA VAL A 119 20.45 1.24 -4.30
C VAL A 119 20.73 2.74 -4.30
N LEU A 120 20.06 3.49 -5.18
CA LEU A 120 20.28 4.92 -5.37
C LEU A 120 19.85 5.74 -4.14
N LEU A 121 18.74 5.36 -3.49
CA LEU A 121 18.20 6.07 -2.34
C LEU A 121 18.74 5.57 -1.00
N ARG A 122 19.64 4.58 -1.00
CA ARG A 122 20.30 4.07 0.22
C ARG A 122 20.92 5.18 1.07
N PRO A 123 21.69 6.15 0.52
CA PRO A 123 22.26 7.24 1.33
C PRO A 123 21.19 8.13 1.97
N PHE A 124 20.08 8.37 1.27
CA PHE A 124 18.94 9.13 1.78
C PHE A 124 18.28 8.39 2.96
N MET A 125 18.00 7.10 2.81
CA MET A 125 17.41 6.25 3.86
C MET A 125 18.30 6.13 5.08
N ALA A 126 19.64 6.06 4.91
CA ALA A 126 20.58 5.90 6.02
C ALA A 126 20.79 7.19 6.84
N LYS A 127 20.67 8.36 6.21
CA LYS A 127 20.97 9.66 6.84
C LYS A 127 19.77 10.35 7.47
N ASN A 128 18.54 9.93 7.13
CA ASN A 128 17.33 10.61 7.56
C ASN A 128 16.52 9.76 8.55
N SER A 129 15.78 10.43 9.43
CA SER A 129 14.81 9.76 10.30
C SER A 129 13.64 9.23 9.48
N ILE A 130 12.98 8.19 9.99
CA ILE A 130 11.80 7.60 9.35
C ILE A 130 10.70 8.67 9.17
N ALA A 131 10.48 9.52 10.17
CA ALA A 131 9.54 10.63 10.10
C ALA A 131 9.84 11.55 8.90
N LYS A 132 11.08 11.98 8.72
CA LYS A 132 11.49 12.82 7.58
C LYS A 132 11.31 12.09 6.24
N ILE A 133 11.64 10.80 6.20
CA ILE A 133 11.44 9.98 5.00
C ILE A 133 9.95 9.95 4.61
N ILE A 134 9.06 9.72 5.57
CA ILE A 134 7.61 9.68 5.32
C ILE A 134 7.08 11.04 4.83
N VAL A 135 7.50 12.15 5.44
CA VAL A 135 7.11 13.50 4.95
C VAL A 135 7.53 13.70 3.50
N VAL A 136 8.80 13.38 3.17
CA VAL A 136 9.30 13.51 1.79
C VAL A 136 8.53 12.61 0.82
N LEU A 137 8.25 11.36 1.22
CA LEU A 137 7.49 10.43 0.38
C LEU A 137 6.03 10.85 0.20
N SER A 138 5.38 11.41 1.23
CA SER A 138 4.00 11.91 1.13
C SER A 138 3.91 13.09 0.17
N ILE A 139 4.85 14.03 0.25
CA ILE A 139 4.91 15.18 -0.67
C ILE A 139 5.22 14.70 -2.09
N ALA A 140 6.25 13.87 -2.26
CA ALA A 140 6.64 13.34 -3.56
C ALA A 140 5.52 12.50 -4.18
N GLY A 141 4.88 11.61 -3.41
CA GLY A 141 3.77 10.79 -3.87
C GLY A 141 2.57 11.64 -4.31
N ALA A 142 2.20 12.67 -3.55
CA ALA A 142 1.12 13.58 -3.95
C ALA A 142 1.45 14.32 -5.26
N ILE A 143 2.68 14.83 -5.41
CA ILE A 143 3.11 15.51 -6.63
C ILE A 143 3.11 14.55 -7.83
N LEU A 144 3.64 13.34 -7.64
CA LEU A 144 3.72 12.32 -8.69
C LEU A 144 2.35 11.71 -9.03
N PHE A 145 1.34 11.89 -8.20
CA PHE A 145 -0.04 11.50 -8.53
C PHE A 145 -0.80 12.57 -9.34
N LEU A 146 -0.34 13.84 -9.33
CA LEU A 146 -0.98 14.93 -10.09
C LEU A 146 -1.07 14.68 -11.61
N PRO A 147 -0.11 14.02 -12.30
CA PRO A 147 -0.28 13.66 -13.69
C PRO A 147 -1.51 12.79 -13.96
N SER A 148 -1.84 11.84 -13.08
CA SER A 148 -3.06 11.00 -13.19
C SER A 148 -4.32 11.86 -13.05
N VAL A 149 -4.35 12.79 -12.08
CA VAL A 149 -5.43 13.78 -11.96
C VAL A 149 -5.51 14.64 -13.21
N GLY A 150 -4.38 15.14 -13.70
CA GLY A 150 -4.30 15.99 -14.91
C GLY A 150 -4.79 15.26 -16.17
N MET A 151 -4.44 13.97 -16.33
CA MET A 151 -4.91 13.17 -17.47
C MET A 151 -6.44 13.00 -17.47
N TYR A 152 -7.07 12.87 -16.32
CA TYR A 152 -8.53 12.87 -16.23
C TYR A 152 -9.15 14.18 -16.74
N TYR A 153 -8.56 15.33 -16.40
CA TYR A 153 -9.01 16.66 -16.88
C TYR A 153 -8.46 17.05 -18.25
N GLY A 154 -7.89 16.11 -19.01
CA GLY A 154 -7.45 16.35 -20.40
C GLY A 154 -6.09 17.01 -20.55
N PHE A 155 -5.27 17.08 -19.50
CA PHE A 155 -3.91 17.64 -19.56
C PHE A 155 -3.06 17.01 -20.66
N HIS A 156 -3.19 15.69 -20.89
CA HIS A 156 -2.51 14.97 -21.95
C HIS A 156 -2.87 15.46 -23.37
N ASN A 157 -4.09 15.97 -23.57
CA ASN A 157 -4.50 16.55 -24.87
C ASN A 157 -3.78 17.88 -25.12
N TRP A 158 -3.67 18.71 -24.09
CA TRP A 158 -2.94 19.98 -24.17
C TRP A 158 -1.45 19.76 -24.43
N THR A 159 -0.78 18.85 -23.69
CA THR A 159 0.64 18.55 -23.89
C THR A 159 0.89 17.93 -25.27
N SER A 160 0.02 17.03 -25.72
CA SER A 160 0.10 16.40 -27.04
C SER A 160 -0.02 17.45 -28.15
N SER A 161 -0.95 18.40 -28.05
CA SER A 161 -1.10 19.46 -29.06
C SER A 161 0.12 20.38 -29.14
N LEU A 162 0.73 20.72 -28.01
CA LEU A 162 1.94 21.56 -27.94
C LEU A 162 3.19 20.86 -28.49
N THR A 163 3.25 19.55 -28.40
CA THR A 163 4.46 18.77 -28.74
C THR A 163 4.34 17.98 -30.04
N GLY A 164 3.32 18.27 -30.84
CA GLY A 164 3.07 17.54 -32.09
C GLY A 164 2.78 16.04 -31.88
N GLY A 165 2.13 15.68 -30.78
CA GLY A 165 1.76 14.30 -30.45
C GLY A 165 2.78 13.51 -29.62
N VAL A 166 3.94 14.10 -29.29
CA VAL A 166 5.00 13.38 -28.56
C VAL A 166 4.64 13.17 -27.09
N VAL A 167 4.13 14.20 -26.40
CA VAL A 167 3.79 14.10 -24.97
C VAL A 167 2.29 13.80 -24.82
N ASP A 168 1.93 12.59 -25.18
CA ASP A 168 0.59 12.03 -25.05
C ASP A 168 0.38 11.36 -23.66
N ALA A 169 -0.79 10.77 -23.43
CA ALA A 169 -1.11 10.08 -22.18
C ALA A 169 -0.14 8.94 -21.86
N LYS A 170 0.31 8.17 -22.86
CA LYS A 170 1.26 7.07 -22.66
C LYS A 170 2.63 7.56 -22.27
N PHE A 171 3.10 8.64 -22.89
CA PHE A 171 4.38 9.26 -22.51
C PHE A 171 4.33 9.78 -21.07
N ILE A 172 3.24 10.46 -20.67
CA ILE A 172 3.05 10.95 -19.31
C ILE A 172 3.07 9.79 -18.31
N ALA A 173 2.31 8.71 -18.57
CA ALA A 173 2.29 7.54 -17.71
C ALA A 173 3.66 6.85 -17.58
N LEU A 174 4.43 6.81 -18.66
CA LEU A 174 5.78 6.22 -18.69
C LEU A 174 6.76 7.03 -17.81
N ILE A 175 6.77 8.35 -17.96
CA ILE A 175 7.61 9.24 -17.15
C ILE A 175 7.17 9.21 -15.68
N ASN A 176 5.85 9.23 -15.42
CA ASN A 176 5.33 9.14 -14.06
C ASN A 176 5.78 7.84 -13.38
N THR A 177 5.61 6.70 -14.05
CA THR A 177 6.10 5.40 -13.55
C THR A 177 7.60 5.42 -13.29
N ALA A 178 8.38 6.04 -14.17
CA ALA A 178 9.84 6.14 -14.00
C ALA A 178 10.24 6.97 -12.77
N LEU A 179 9.49 8.02 -12.43
CA LEU A 179 9.79 8.89 -11.28
C LEU A 179 9.27 8.31 -9.96
N GLU A 180 8.12 7.63 -9.97
CA GLU A 180 7.47 7.09 -8.78
C GLU A 180 8.10 5.77 -8.31
N SER A 181 8.41 4.88 -9.24
CA SER A 181 8.86 3.51 -8.92
C SER A 181 10.09 3.42 -8.01
N PRO A 182 11.13 4.28 -8.13
CA PRO A 182 12.27 4.26 -7.22
C PRO A 182 11.89 4.49 -5.75
N LEU A 183 10.76 5.14 -5.48
CA LEU A 183 10.29 5.47 -4.14
C LEU A 183 9.57 4.31 -3.44
N GLY A 184 9.14 3.29 -4.18
CA GLY A 184 8.22 2.26 -3.71
C GLY A 184 8.64 1.49 -2.45
N GLN A 185 9.94 1.30 -2.21
CA GLN A 185 10.45 0.56 -1.05
C GLN A 185 11.11 1.45 0.02
N VAL A 186 11.18 2.76 -0.21
CA VAL A 186 11.93 3.69 0.67
C VAL A 186 11.30 3.80 2.07
N SER A 187 10.00 3.59 2.22
CA SER A 187 9.33 3.63 3.51
C SER A 187 9.58 2.39 4.38
N MET A 188 9.78 1.23 3.76
CA MET A 188 9.85 -0.05 4.47
C MET A 188 11.28 -0.43 4.89
N ILE A 189 12.26 -0.17 4.03
CA ILE A 189 13.65 -0.59 4.28
C ILE A 189 14.24 0.02 5.58
N PRO A 190 14.07 1.32 5.88
CA PRO A 190 14.58 1.89 7.13
C PRO A 190 13.98 1.25 8.39
N LEU A 191 12.71 0.88 8.37
CA LEU A 191 12.07 0.16 9.47
C LEU A 191 12.71 -1.20 9.70
N LEU A 192 12.88 -1.98 8.64
CA LEU A 192 13.50 -3.30 8.72
C LEU A 192 14.96 -3.22 9.19
N ALA A 193 15.72 -2.24 8.70
CA ALA A 193 17.08 -1.97 9.14
C ALA A 193 17.13 -1.56 10.61
N TRP A 194 16.20 -0.73 11.08
CA TRP A 194 16.09 -0.33 12.47
C TRP A 194 15.80 -1.53 13.39
N ILE A 195 14.87 -2.41 13.00
CA ILE A 195 14.55 -3.66 13.72
C ILE A 195 15.79 -4.55 13.79
N ALA A 196 16.50 -4.74 12.67
CA ALA A 196 17.71 -5.55 12.61
C ALA A 196 18.77 -5.08 13.61
N LYS A 197 18.88 -3.76 13.82
CA LYS A 197 19.86 -3.15 14.72
C LYS A 197 19.42 -3.23 16.19
N ASN A 198 18.15 -3.03 16.50
CA ASN A 198 17.68 -2.77 17.86
C ASN A 198 16.94 -3.96 18.51
N ALA A 199 16.46 -4.92 17.73
CA ALA A 199 15.79 -6.10 18.27
C ALA A 199 16.77 -7.01 19.01
N PRO A 200 16.37 -7.57 20.19
CA PRO A 200 17.16 -8.56 20.89
C PRO A 200 17.57 -9.74 19.99
N SER A 201 18.83 -10.19 20.09
CA SER A 201 19.38 -11.19 19.17
C SER A 201 18.56 -12.49 19.10
N HIS A 202 17.99 -12.92 20.22
CA HIS A 202 17.15 -14.13 20.31
C HIS A 202 15.71 -13.94 19.84
N LEU A 203 15.27 -12.69 19.56
CA LEU A 203 13.91 -12.36 19.11
C LEU A 203 13.87 -11.68 17.73
N LYS A 204 15.01 -11.48 17.07
CA LYS A 204 15.08 -10.74 15.80
C LYS A 204 14.09 -11.27 14.75
N ALA A 205 14.06 -12.58 14.54
CA ALA A 205 13.16 -13.21 13.58
C ALA A 205 11.67 -12.94 13.91
N THR A 206 11.31 -13.01 15.20
CA THR A 206 9.95 -12.74 15.67
C THR A 206 9.58 -11.26 15.47
N PHE A 207 10.49 -10.33 15.77
CA PHE A 207 10.29 -8.91 15.50
C PHE A 207 10.06 -8.64 14.02
N PHE A 208 10.90 -9.20 13.14
CA PHE A 208 10.71 -9.08 11.70
C PHE A 208 9.33 -9.61 11.24
N ALA A 209 8.95 -10.79 11.70
CA ALA A 209 7.68 -11.40 11.32
C ALA A 209 6.47 -10.56 11.77
N VAL A 210 6.46 -10.09 13.03
CA VAL A 210 5.36 -9.28 13.57
C VAL A 210 5.27 -7.92 12.89
N PHE A 211 6.40 -7.25 12.67
CA PHE A 211 6.40 -5.94 11.99
C PHE A 211 6.05 -6.06 10.50
N ALA A 212 6.48 -7.13 9.83
CA ALA A 212 6.04 -7.41 8.46
C ALA A 212 4.52 -7.64 8.41
N SER A 213 3.97 -8.40 9.36
CA SER A 213 2.52 -8.59 9.47
C SER A 213 1.78 -7.28 9.75
N PHE A 214 2.33 -6.42 10.60
CA PHE A 214 1.76 -5.11 10.89
C PHE A 214 1.76 -4.18 9.67
N THR A 215 2.83 -4.17 8.88
CA THR A 215 2.88 -3.41 7.63
C THR A 215 1.93 -3.96 6.56
N ASN A 216 1.72 -5.27 6.51
CA ASN A 216 0.71 -5.88 5.63
C ASN A 216 -0.72 -5.57 6.10
N LEU A 217 -0.94 -5.47 7.42
CA LEU A 217 -2.22 -5.01 7.97
C LEU A 217 -2.56 -3.58 7.52
N ALA A 218 -1.57 -2.71 7.40
CA ALA A 218 -1.75 -1.37 6.83
C ALA A 218 -2.23 -1.41 5.37
N LEU A 219 -1.74 -2.35 4.56
CA LEU A 219 -2.24 -2.55 3.19
C LEU A 219 -3.71 -3.04 3.18
N SER A 220 -4.10 -3.87 4.14
CA SER A 220 -5.50 -4.27 4.30
C SER A 220 -6.39 -3.09 4.70
N ALA A 221 -5.90 -2.19 5.56
CA ALA A 221 -6.58 -0.93 5.88
C ALA A 221 -6.71 -0.03 4.63
N SER A 222 -5.65 0.07 3.82
CA SER A 222 -5.67 0.78 2.53
C SER A 222 -6.74 0.22 1.59
N ALA A 223 -6.82 -1.11 1.47
CA ALA A 223 -7.82 -1.78 0.63
C ALA A 223 -9.25 -1.50 1.10
N LEU A 224 -9.50 -1.54 2.41
CA LEU A 224 -10.80 -1.17 2.99
C LEU A 224 -11.12 0.31 2.77
N GLY A 225 -10.17 1.20 2.98
CA GLY A 225 -10.33 2.63 2.69
C GLY A 225 -10.66 2.88 1.22
N THR A 226 -9.97 2.19 0.31
CA THR A 226 -10.27 2.23 -1.13
C THR A 226 -11.69 1.75 -1.44
N LYS A 227 -12.13 0.64 -0.84
CA LYS A 227 -13.50 0.14 -0.97
C LYS A 227 -14.52 1.21 -0.59
N TYR A 228 -14.39 1.79 0.61
CA TYR A 228 -15.33 2.82 1.08
C TYR A 228 -15.30 4.10 0.26
N LEU A 229 -14.12 4.53 -0.22
CA LEU A 229 -14.05 5.67 -1.15
C LEU A 229 -14.78 5.37 -2.46
N ASN A 230 -14.70 4.15 -2.99
CA ASN A 230 -15.41 3.75 -4.19
C ASN A 230 -16.91 3.49 -3.96
N GLU A 231 -17.37 3.33 -2.72
CA GLU A 231 -18.80 3.34 -2.36
C GLU A 231 -19.34 4.79 -2.32
N ILE A 232 -18.50 5.76 -1.92
CA ILE A 232 -18.87 7.19 -1.88
C ILE A 232 -18.80 7.81 -3.27
N PHE A 233 -17.73 7.55 -4.01
CA PHE A 233 -17.48 8.05 -5.36
C PHE A 233 -17.65 6.90 -6.34
N THR A 234 -18.84 6.79 -6.91
CA THR A 234 -19.19 5.64 -7.75
C THR A 234 -18.61 5.79 -9.16
N VAL A 235 -17.70 4.89 -9.52
CA VAL A 235 -17.14 4.78 -10.87
C VAL A 235 -17.54 3.44 -11.45
N THR A 236 -18.18 3.44 -12.61
CA THR A 236 -18.65 2.22 -13.28
C THR A 236 -18.00 2.06 -14.64
N ARG A 237 -17.84 0.79 -15.06
CA ARG A 237 -17.43 0.40 -16.39
C ARG A 237 -18.61 -0.19 -17.14
N GLU A 238 -18.63 -0.07 -18.46
CA GLU A 238 -19.64 -0.73 -19.28
C GLU A 238 -19.58 -2.25 -19.09
N VAL A 239 -20.73 -2.84 -18.75
CA VAL A 239 -20.91 -4.28 -18.64
C VAL A 239 -22.03 -4.71 -19.60
N LYS A 240 -21.72 -5.61 -20.51
CA LYS A 240 -22.70 -6.22 -21.44
C LYS A 240 -23.00 -7.65 -21.03
N ASP A 241 -24.24 -8.03 -21.16
CA ASP A 241 -24.64 -9.44 -21.07
C ASP A 241 -23.95 -10.23 -22.17
N LYS A 242 -23.33 -11.35 -21.81
CA LYS A 242 -22.54 -12.16 -22.75
C LYS A 242 -23.40 -12.91 -23.76
N VAL A 243 -24.71 -13.09 -23.48
CA VAL A 243 -25.64 -13.86 -24.30
C VAL A 243 -26.50 -12.94 -25.14
N SER A 244 -27.12 -11.92 -24.53
CA SER A 244 -28.02 -10.99 -25.22
C SER A 244 -27.29 -9.82 -25.88
N GLY A 245 -26.09 -9.48 -25.42
CA GLY A 245 -25.34 -8.27 -25.84
C GLY A 245 -25.92 -6.98 -25.26
N GLU A 246 -26.94 -7.02 -24.42
CA GLU A 246 -27.56 -5.86 -23.82
C GLU A 246 -26.64 -5.23 -22.77
N ILE A 247 -26.64 -3.89 -22.70
CA ILE A 247 -25.88 -3.14 -21.71
C ILE A 247 -26.59 -3.24 -20.36
N GLN A 248 -25.97 -3.93 -19.40
CA GLN A 248 -26.45 -4.03 -18.01
C GLN A 248 -26.02 -2.84 -17.16
N THR A 249 -24.83 -2.32 -17.40
CA THR A 249 -24.27 -1.15 -16.70
C THR A 249 -23.60 -0.26 -17.72
N THR A 250 -23.87 1.03 -17.67
CA THR A 250 -23.18 2.03 -18.50
C THR A 250 -21.87 2.45 -17.85
N ALA A 251 -20.87 2.82 -18.65
CA ALA A 251 -19.66 3.43 -18.14
C ALA A 251 -19.96 4.84 -17.61
N ASP A 252 -19.56 5.10 -16.37
CA ASP A 252 -19.63 6.44 -15.75
C ASP A 252 -18.34 6.72 -14.98
N TYR A 253 -17.59 7.73 -15.44
CA TYR A 253 -16.34 8.20 -14.84
C TYR A 253 -16.49 9.60 -14.23
N SER A 254 -17.72 10.13 -14.09
CA SER A 254 -17.95 11.52 -13.68
C SER A 254 -17.38 11.85 -12.30
N GLU A 255 -17.42 10.91 -11.37
CA GLU A 255 -16.91 11.07 -10.00
C GLU A 255 -15.43 10.73 -9.85
N LEU A 256 -14.78 10.14 -10.88
CA LEU A 256 -13.37 9.74 -10.81
C LEU A 256 -12.45 10.94 -10.52
N GLY A 257 -12.69 12.10 -11.13
CA GLY A 257 -11.83 13.27 -10.92
C GLY A 257 -11.77 13.72 -9.46
N ILE A 258 -12.92 13.80 -8.80
CA ILE A 258 -13.00 14.18 -7.39
C ILE A 258 -12.39 13.08 -6.50
N LEU A 259 -12.60 11.81 -6.81
CA LEU A 259 -11.97 10.68 -6.13
C LEU A 259 -10.44 10.78 -6.18
N LEU A 260 -9.85 11.07 -7.34
CA LEU A 260 -8.40 11.23 -7.51
C LEU A 260 -7.85 12.40 -6.67
N ILE A 261 -8.57 13.52 -6.61
CA ILE A 261 -8.20 14.68 -5.78
C ILE A 261 -8.24 14.31 -4.29
N VAL A 262 -9.31 13.63 -3.84
CA VAL A 262 -9.46 13.20 -2.45
C VAL A 262 -8.34 12.23 -2.06
N VAL A 263 -8.02 11.25 -2.88
CA VAL A 263 -6.90 10.31 -2.66
C VAL A 263 -5.57 11.06 -2.56
N THR A 264 -5.32 12.03 -3.44
CA THR A 264 -4.11 12.86 -3.41
C THR A 264 -3.99 13.64 -2.09
N LEU A 265 -5.08 14.26 -1.64
CA LEU A 265 -5.11 15.04 -0.40
C LEU A 265 -4.93 14.13 0.83
N LEU A 266 -5.57 12.97 0.88
CA LEU A 266 -5.40 12.01 1.96
C LEU A 266 -3.95 11.52 2.05
N THR A 267 -3.35 11.15 0.91
CA THR A 267 -1.96 10.70 0.84
C THR A 267 -0.96 11.77 1.26
N LEU A 268 -1.27 13.05 1.01
CA LEU A 268 -0.44 14.16 1.42
C LEU A 268 -0.62 14.50 2.90
N ILE A 269 -1.86 14.71 3.33
CA ILE A 269 -2.16 15.34 4.62
C ILE A 269 -2.05 14.36 5.77
N LEU A 270 -2.68 13.19 5.68
CA LEU A 270 -2.76 12.30 6.84
C LEU A 270 -1.40 11.82 7.34
N PRO A 271 -0.46 11.32 6.51
CA PRO A 271 0.83 10.91 7.03
C PRO A 271 1.64 12.04 7.66
N ILE A 272 1.51 13.27 7.13
CA ILE A 272 2.24 14.44 7.67
C ILE A 272 1.68 14.86 9.03
N LEU A 273 0.37 14.74 9.25
CA LEU A 273 -0.25 15.09 10.54
C LEU A 273 0.20 14.20 11.70
N PHE A 274 0.66 12.97 11.42
CA PHE A 274 1.10 12.01 12.43
C PHE A 274 2.64 11.94 12.61
N VAL A 275 3.38 12.75 11.89
CA VAL A 275 4.84 12.91 12.04
C VAL A 275 5.18 13.98 13.05
#